data_4257ab3c9421d9c3be31e6bea76b9a20
#
_entry.id   4257ab3c9421d9c3be31e6bea76b9a20
#
_cell.length_a   1.000
_cell.length_b   1.000
_cell.length_c   1.000
_cell.angle_alpha   90.00
_cell.angle_beta   90.00
_cell.angle_gamma   90.00
#
_symmetry.space_group_name_H-M   'P 1'
#
loop_
_entity.id
_entity.type
_entity.pdbx_description
1 polymer ?
#
loop_
_entity_poly.entity_id
_entity_poly.type
_entity_poly.pdbx_seq_one_letter_code
_entity_poly.pdbx_strand_id
1 'polypeptide(L)'
;MTSGNIHDEPIVIDDEDAYEKLFAVADAFLGHDRAIRARYDDSVVRVIEAGSAGEAVQFIRRARGYAPLPLAMPAKAREGEDVSRETSVREQGCSIFATGPEQKNTFALTRDAEAFVSQHIGDLENAETYDAWFQAKDRYETLFEIEPDRIACDLHPEYLTSKWA
;
A
#
# COMPACT_ATOMS: atom_id res chain seq x y z
N MET A 1 1.40 1.08 -24.44
CA MET A 1 0.31 1.37 -23.47
C MET A 1 0.95 2.02 -22.25
N THR A 2 0.27 3.01 -21.68
CA THR A 2 0.72 3.71 -20.46
C THR A 2 -0.47 3.87 -19.51
N SER A 3 -0.23 4.27 -18.26
CA SER A 3 -1.28 4.58 -17.29
C SER A 3 -2.05 5.83 -17.70
N GLY A 4 -3.36 5.85 -17.42
CA GLY A 4 -4.22 7.02 -17.64
C GLY A 4 -4.19 7.94 -16.42
N ASN A 5 -3.23 8.86 -16.37
CA ASN A 5 -3.08 9.85 -15.29
C ASN A 5 -2.30 11.08 -15.78
N ILE A 6 -2.46 12.18 -15.06
CA ILE A 6 -1.58 13.34 -15.16
C ILE A 6 -0.29 13.04 -14.40
N HIS A 7 0.81 13.70 -14.73
CA HIS A 7 2.11 13.52 -14.10
C HIS A 7 2.00 13.67 -12.57
N ASP A 8 2.56 12.72 -11.85
CA ASP A 8 2.54 12.63 -10.38
C ASP A 8 1.15 12.46 -9.73
N GLU A 9 0.09 12.29 -10.52
CA GLU A 9 -1.23 11.96 -9.99
C GLU A 9 -1.50 10.44 -10.04
N PRO A 10 -2.41 9.93 -9.19
CA PRO A 10 -2.83 8.54 -9.25
C PRO A 10 -3.63 8.25 -10.53
N ILE A 11 -3.62 6.98 -10.96
CA ILE A 11 -4.40 6.53 -12.13
C ILE A 11 -5.87 6.89 -11.94
N VAL A 12 -6.48 7.49 -12.97
CA VAL A 12 -7.89 7.83 -12.99
C VAL A 12 -8.74 6.55 -13.04
N ILE A 13 -9.78 6.51 -12.23
CA ILE A 13 -10.71 5.36 -12.14
C ILE A 13 -12.17 5.72 -12.34
N ASP A 14 -12.47 7.01 -12.40
CA ASP A 14 -13.80 7.54 -12.65
C ASP A 14 -13.92 8.07 -14.07
N ASP A 15 -15.08 7.85 -14.72
CA ASP A 15 -15.27 8.24 -16.10
C ASP A 15 -15.34 9.77 -16.26
N GLU A 16 -15.94 10.50 -15.30
CA GLU A 16 -16.04 11.96 -15.34
C GLU A 16 -14.66 12.58 -15.16
N ASP A 17 -13.89 12.10 -14.18
CA ASP A 17 -12.49 12.49 -13.97
C ASP A 17 -11.63 12.19 -15.22
N ALA A 18 -11.86 11.06 -15.88
CA ALA A 18 -11.14 10.70 -17.09
C ALA A 18 -11.40 11.69 -18.23
N TYR A 19 -12.65 12.07 -18.45
CA TYR A 19 -13.00 13.08 -19.45
C TYR A 19 -12.39 14.42 -19.09
N GLU A 20 -12.46 14.87 -17.86
CA GLU A 20 -11.93 16.17 -17.44
C GLU A 20 -10.41 16.24 -17.55
N LYS A 21 -9.71 15.24 -17.00
CA LYS A 21 -8.25 15.26 -16.87
C LYS A 21 -7.51 14.83 -18.15
N LEU A 22 -8.08 13.90 -18.91
CA LEU A 22 -7.36 13.28 -20.02
C LEU A 22 -7.84 13.75 -21.40
N PHE A 23 -8.83 14.63 -21.49
CA PHE A 23 -9.37 15.14 -22.76
C PHE A 23 -8.30 15.76 -23.67
N ALA A 24 -7.29 16.40 -23.09
CA ALA A 24 -6.22 17.04 -23.86
C ALA A 24 -5.19 16.05 -24.46
N VAL A 25 -5.20 14.78 -24.01
CA VAL A 25 -4.20 13.76 -24.39
C VAL A 25 -4.81 12.51 -25.04
N ALA A 26 -6.13 12.34 -24.96
CA ALA A 26 -6.83 11.19 -25.51
C ALA A 26 -7.80 11.60 -26.62
N ASP A 27 -7.72 10.94 -27.78
CA ASP A 27 -8.62 11.18 -28.92
C ASP A 27 -9.97 10.49 -28.75
N ALA A 28 -10.04 9.43 -27.92
CA ALA A 28 -11.26 8.68 -27.66
C ALA A 28 -11.22 8.00 -26.28
N PHE A 29 -12.40 7.80 -25.69
CA PHE A 29 -12.57 7.09 -24.43
C PHE A 29 -13.46 5.87 -24.65
N LEU A 30 -13.03 4.73 -24.09
CA LEU A 30 -13.83 3.52 -24.03
C LEU A 30 -14.20 3.25 -22.57
N GLY A 31 -15.41 3.61 -22.21
CA GLY A 31 -15.96 3.39 -20.87
C GLY A 31 -16.66 2.04 -20.75
N HIS A 32 -17.03 1.68 -19.51
CA HIS A 32 -17.85 0.52 -19.18
C HIS A 32 -18.74 0.83 -17.96
N ASP A 33 -19.79 0.07 -17.77
CA ASP A 33 -20.77 0.27 -16.70
C ASP A 33 -20.37 -0.32 -15.34
N ARG A 34 -19.16 -0.88 -15.24
CA ARG A 34 -18.63 -1.47 -14.02
C ARG A 34 -17.62 -0.53 -13.35
N ALA A 35 -17.97 -0.03 -12.16
CA ALA A 35 -17.09 0.86 -11.42
C ALA A 35 -15.73 0.21 -11.07
N ILE A 36 -14.65 0.96 -11.30
CA ILE A 36 -13.30 0.59 -10.86
C ILE A 36 -13.18 0.95 -9.38
N ARG A 37 -13.00 -0.05 -8.53
CA ARG A 37 -13.03 0.11 -7.08
C ARG A 37 -11.68 0.47 -6.46
N ALA A 38 -10.57 0.16 -7.13
CA ALA A 38 -9.23 0.38 -6.60
C ALA A 38 -8.26 0.75 -7.71
N ARG A 39 -7.34 1.65 -7.39
CA ARG A 39 -6.22 2.01 -8.25
C ARG A 39 -5.13 0.97 -8.10
N TYR A 40 -4.82 0.27 -9.17
CA TYR A 40 -3.71 -0.68 -9.23
C TYR A 40 -2.86 -0.41 -10.46
N ASP A 41 -1.63 -0.05 -10.21
CA ASP A 41 -0.59 -0.02 -11.23
C ASP A 41 -0.06 -1.44 -11.51
N ASP A 42 0.76 -1.61 -12.53
CA ASP A 42 1.40 -2.89 -12.79
C ASP A 42 2.53 -3.15 -11.78
N SER A 43 2.64 -4.40 -11.34
CA SER A 43 3.76 -4.81 -10.51
C SER A 43 5.05 -4.84 -11.33
N VAL A 44 6.14 -4.40 -10.72
CA VAL A 44 7.49 -4.51 -11.29
C VAL A 44 8.30 -5.43 -10.40
N VAL A 45 8.76 -6.52 -10.97
CA VAL A 45 9.52 -7.55 -10.27
C VAL A 45 10.78 -7.91 -11.02
N ARG A 46 11.77 -8.44 -10.31
CA ARG A 46 12.92 -9.11 -10.91
C ARG A 46 13.16 -10.45 -10.21
N VAL A 47 13.69 -11.40 -10.97
CA VAL A 47 14.16 -12.66 -10.41
C VAL A 47 15.63 -12.48 -10.01
N ILE A 48 15.97 -12.88 -8.81
CA ILE A 48 17.32 -12.83 -8.27
C ILE A 48 17.74 -14.24 -7.82
N GLU A 49 19.03 -14.53 -7.89
CA GLU A 49 19.59 -15.72 -7.27
C GLU A 49 19.68 -15.51 -5.75
N ALA A 50 18.97 -16.34 -5.00
CA ALA A 50 18.92 -16.29 -3.53
C ALA A 50 19.86 -17.32 -2.88
N GLY A 51 21.02 -17.53 -3.45
CA GLY A 51 22.03 -18.48 -2.96
C GLY A 51 21.48 -19.91 -2.87
N SER A 52 21.57 -20.56 -1.71
CA SER A 52 21.09 -21.93 -1.51
C SER A 52 19.56 -22.07 -1.57
N ALA A 53 18.80 -20.98 -1.55
CA ALA A 53 17.35 -20.99 -1.68
C ALA A 53 16.86 -21.01 -3.15
N GLY A 54 17.79 -20.97 -4.12
CA GLY A 54 17.46 -20.94 -5.55
C GLY A 54 17.08 -19.55 -6.03
N GLU A 55 16.09 -19.47 -6.92
CA GLU A 55 15.57 -18.18 -7.43
C GLU A 55 14.52 -17.60 -6.49
N ALA A 56 14.55 -16.28 -6.34
CA ALA A 56 13.55 -15.53 -5.59
C ALA A 56 13.03 -14.33 -6.37
N VAL A 57 11.76 -13.99 -6.19
CA VAL A 57 11.15 -12.79 -6.76
C VAL A 57 11.39 -11.61 -5.83
N GLN A 58 12.06 -10.59 -6.32
CA GLN A 58 12.20 -9.31 -5.64
C GLN A 58 11.23 -8.29 -6.24
N PHE A 59 10.42 -7.68 -5.38
CA PHE A 59 9.52 -6.60 -5.78
C PHE A 59 10.24 -5.27 -5.81
N ILE A 60 10.12 -4.57 -6.93
CA ILE A 60 10.47 -3.14 -7.09
C ILE A 60 9.21 -2.30 -6.86
N ARG A 61 8.08 -2.78 -7.40
CA ARG A 61 6.74 -2.26 -7.13
C ARG A 61 5.79 -3.44 -6.94
N ARG A 62 5.11 -3.48 -5.80
CA ARG A 62 4.11 -4.50 -5.52
C ARG A 62 2.72 -3.90 -5.73
N ALA A 63 1.97 -4.42 -6.72
CA ALA A 63 0.65 -3.94 -7.07
C ALA A 63 -0.19 -5.07 -7.70
N ARG A 64 -0.70 -4.90 -8.90
CA ARG A 64 -1.59 -5.84 -9.59
C ARG A 64 -1.04 -7.27 -9.60
N GLY A 65 -1.87 -8.23 -9.25
CA GLY A 65 -1.54 -9.66 -9.20
C GLY A 65 -0.94 -10.12 -7.87
N TYR A 66 -0.45 -9.20 -7.04
CA TYR A 66 0.18 -9.51 -5.74
C TYR A 66 -0.51 -8.84 -4.56
N ALA A 67 -0.84 -7.56 -4.64
CA ALA A 67 -1.71 -6.92 -3.67
C ALA A 67 -3.18 -7.24 -4.02
N PRO A 68 -4.03 -7.47 -3.03
CA PRO A 68 -3.84 -7.38 -1.57
C PRO A 68 -3.53 -8.71 -0.88
N LEU A 69 -2.94 -9.68 -1.56
CA LEU A 69 -2.63 -10.98 -0.95
C LEU A 69 -1.75 -10.83 0.31
N PRO A 70 -2.01 -11.59 1.38
CA PRO A 70 -1.21 -11.50 2.59
C PRO A 70 0.21 -12.02 2.39
N LEU A 71 1.12 -11.47 3.16
CA LEU A 71 2.48 -11.94 3.32
C LEU A 71 2.63 -12.58 4.70
N ALA A 72 3.20 -13.78 4.75
CA ALA A 72 3.51 -14.42 6.02
C ALA A 72 4.64 -13.64 6.72
N MET A 73 4.42 -13.27 7.98
CA MET A 73 5.46 -12.66 8.78
C MET A 73 6.42 -13.74 9.33
N PRO A 74 7.74 -13.51 9.26
CA PRO A 74 8.72 -14.43 9.82
C PRO A 74 8.49 -14.70 11.30
N ALA A 75 8.69 -15.94 11.74
CA ALA A 75 8.51 -16.32 13.16
C ALA A 75 9.39 -15.50 14.11
N LYS A 76 10.57 -15.03 13.67
CA LYS A 76 11.47 -14.16 14.44
C LYS A 76 10.94 -12.73 14.64
N ALA A 77 10.03 -12.26 13.83
CA ALA A 77 9.34 -10.99 14.07
C ALA A 77 8.39 -11.06 15.29
N ARG A 78 8.13 -12.28 15.77
CA ARG A 78 7.31 -12.55 16.97
C ARG A 78 8.14 -12.65 18.24
N GLU A 79 9.44 -12.94 18.14
CA GLU A 79 10.38 -13.02 19.25
C GLU A 79 11.21 -11.74 19.22
N GLY A 80 10.69 -10.66 19.82
CA GLY A 80 11.47 -9.45 20.02
C GLY A 80 12.69 -9.80 20.88
N GLU A 81 13.88 -9.82 20.25
CA GLU A 81 15.13 -9.76 20.98
C GLU A 81 15.14 -8.43 21.74
N ASP A 82 15.03 -8.56 23.06
CA ASP A 82 15.51 -7.65 24.11
C ASP A 82 15.34 -6.14 23.86
N VAL A 83 14.12 -5.71 23.66
CA VAL A 83 13.75 -4.33 23.97
C VAL A 83 13.15 -4.37 25.39
N SER A 84 13.92 -3.84 26.32
CA SER A 84 13.66 -3.69 27.77
C SER A 84 12.37 -4.36 28.32
N ARG A 85 12.54 -5.09 29.40
CA ARG A 85 11.55 -5.92 30.13
C ARG A 85 10.17 -5.30 30.42
N GLU A 86 9.94 -4.07 30.04
CA GLU A 86 8.70 -3.34 30.31
C GLU A 86 7.70 -3.34 29.13
N THR A 87 8.10 -3.76 27.91
CA THR A 87 7.20 -3.74 26.74
C THR A 87 6.86 -5.14 26.19
N SER A 88 7.21 -6.20 26.90
CA SER A 88 6.89 -7.57 26.51
C SER A 88 5.49 -8.00 26.97
N VAL A 89 4.47 -7.21 26.70
CA VAL A 89 3.12 -7.75 26.65
C VAL A 89 3.00 -8.40 25.27
N ARG A 90 3.21 -9.71 25.20
CA ARG A 90 2.79 -10.54 24.08
C ARG A 90 1.26 -10.50 24.02
N GLU A 91 0.71 -9.45 23.46
CA GLU A 91 -0.69 -9.42 23.08
C GLU A 91 -0.82 -10.29 21.83
N GLN A 92 -1.15 -11.57 22.03
CA GLN A 92 -1.67 -12.40 20.96
C GLN A 92 -2.88 -11.66 20.40
N GLY A 93 -2.79 -11.26 19.12
CA GLY A 93 -3.88 -10.64 18.38
C GLY A 93 -3.81 -9.13 18.21
N CYS A 94 -2.73 -8.43 18.62
CA CYS A 94 -2.59 -7.00 18.35
C CYS A 94 -2.42 -6.74 16.85
N SER A 95 -3.37 -6.01 16.28
CA SER A 95 -3.33 -5.56 14.90
C SER A 95 -2.62 -4.20 14.81
N ILE A 96 -1.78 -4.03 13.79
CA ILE A 96 -1.00 -2.81 13.58
C ILE A 96 -1.29 -2.26 12.20
N PHE A 97 -1.51 -0.96 12.12
CA PHE A 97 -1.45 -0.21 10.88
C PHE A 97 -0.10 0.50 10.79
N ALA A 98 0.72 0.12 9.80
CA ALA A 98 1.97 0.80 9.47
C ALA A 98 1.71 1.76 8.30
N THR A 99 1.89 3.06 8.53
CA THR A 99 1.48 4.12 7.59
C THR A 99 2.30 4.18 6.30
N GLY A 100 3.50 3.62 6.32
CA GLY A 100 4.45 3.73 5.22
C GLY A 100 5.15 5.09 5.12
N PRO A 101 6.16 5.20 4.24
CA PRO A 101 6.95 6.41 4.05
C PRO A 101 6.18 7.48 3.27
N GLU A 102 6.72 8.71 3.20
CA GLU A 102 6.15 9.81 2.42
C GLU A 102 6.25 9.57 0.92
N GLN A 103 7.40 9.04 0.45
CA GLN A 103 7.64 8.78 -0.95
C GLN A 103 7.48 7.30 -1.29
N LYS A 104 6.94 7.01 -2.48
CA LYS A 104 6.69 5.64 -2.96
C LYS A 104 5.92 4.80 -1.95
N ASN A 105 4.92 5.44 -1.35
CA ASN A 105 4.18 4.88 -0.23
C ASN A 105 3.57 3.51 -0.54
N THR A 106 3.68 2.65 0.45
CA THR A 106 2.85 1.48 0.69
C THR A 106 2.61 1.41 2.20
N PHE A 107 1.39 1.18 2.61
CA PHE A 107 1.07 0.90 4.01
C PHE A 107 0.93 -0.61 4.24
N ALA A 108 0.83 -1.01 5.48
CA ALA A 108 0.53 -2.40 5.84
C ALA A 108 -0.43 -2.48 7.02
N LEU A 109 -1.37 -3.44 6.94
CA LEU A 109 -2.18 -3.89 8.08
C LEU A 109 -1.68 -5.26 8.51
N THR A 110 -1.62 -5.51 9.81
CA THR A 110 -1.25 -6.83 10.33
C THR A 110 -2.41 -7.46 11.10
N ARG A 111 -2.52 -8.78 10.97
CA ARG A 111 -3.38 -9.61 11.80
C ARG A 111 -2.69 -10.94 12.03
N ASP A 112 -2.50 -11.30 13.29
CA ASP A 112 -1.81 -12.53 13.70
C ASP A 112 -0.41 -12.66 13.08
N ALA A 113 -0.26 -13.58 12.13
CA ALA A 113 0.98 -13.90 11.45
C ALA A 113 1.03 -13.37 10.03
N GLU A 114 0.10 -12.53 9.64
CA GLU A 114 -0.05 -12.03 8.28
C GLU A 114 0.10 -10.53 8.22
N ALA A 115 0.73 -10.04 7.15
CA ALA A 115 0.80 -8.64 6.80
C ALA A 115 0.12 -8.42 5.45
N PHE A 116 -0.87 -7.55 5.41
CA PHE A 116 -1.58 -7.11 4.20
C PHE A 116 -0.96 -5.81 3.73
N VAL A 117 0.06 -5.92 2.89
CA VAL A 117 0.77 -4.75 2.34
C VAL A 117 -0.03 -4.20 1.16
N SER A 118 -0.27 -2.90 1.15
CA SER A 118 -1.01 -2.23 0.09
C SER A 118 -0.30 -2.34 -1.26
N GLN A 119 -1.05 -2.03 -2.31
CA GLN A 119 -0.41 -1.68 -3.59
C GLN A 119 0.45 -0.42 -3.43
N HIS A 120 1.34 -0.21 -4.38
CA HIS A 120 2.05 1.06 -4.49
C HIS A 120 1.05 2.20 -4.66
N ILE A 121 1.16 3.23 -3.82
CA ILE A 121 0.26 4.39 -3.83
C ILE A 121 0.93 5.58 -4.51
N GLY A 122 2.18 5.87 -4.15
CA GLY A 122 2.94 6.96 -4.73
C GLY A 122 3.48 7.94 -3.69
N ASP A 123 3.81 9.13 -4.14
CA ASP A 123 4.38 10.18 -3.30
C ASP A 123 3.26 11.02 -2.70
N LEU A 124 3.16 11.05 -1.37
CA LEU A 124 2.03 11.64 -0.62
C LEU A 124 2.05 13.17 -0.55
N GLU A 125 3.11 13.82 -1.07
CA GLU A 125 3.18 15.28 -1.19
C GLU A 125 2.08 15.84 -2.14
N ASN A 126 1.58 15.01 -3.06
CA ASN A 126 0.46 15.33 -3.92
C ASN A 126 -0.86 15.05 -3.21
N ALA A 127 -1.81 16.00 -3.24
CA ALA A 127 -3.08 15.92 -2.53
C ALA A 127 -3.94 14.75 -3.01
N GLU A 128 -3.99 14.50 -4.32
CA GLU A 128 -4.76 13.40 -4.92
C GLU A 128 -4.19 12.04 -4.51
N THR A 129 -2.85 11.94 -4.38
CA THR A 129 -2.20 10.73 -3.90
C THR A 129 -2.46 10.51 -2.41
N TYR A 130 -2.48 11.59 -1.62
CA TYR A 130 -2.81 11.53 -0.21
C TYR A 130 -4.27 11.09 0.01
N ASP A 131 -5.21 11.62 -0.76
CA ASP A 131 -6.61 11.17 -0.74
C ASP A 131 -6.75 9.71 -1.18
N ALA A 132 -5.99 9.29 -2.19
CA ALA A 132 -5.94 7.89 -2.62
C ALA A 132 -5.41 6.95 -1.53
N TRP A 133 -4.48 7.42 -0.70
CA TRP A 133 -3.97 6.70 0.46
C TRP A 133 -5.08 6.44 1.49
N PHE A 134 -5.88 7.45 1.84
CA PHE A 134 -7.04 7.29 2.73
C PHE A 134 -8.04 6.29 2.18
N GLN A 135 -8.42 6.45 0.92
CA GLN A 135 -9.36 5.54 0.27
C GLN A 135 -8.86 4.09 0.25
N ALA A 136 -7.56 3.90 0.04
CA ALA A 136 -6.95 2.58 0.06
C ALA A 136 -6.92 1.99 1.48
N LYS A 137 -6.57 2.81 2.49
CA LYS A 137 -6.60 2.43 3.91
C LYS A 137 -8.00 1.95 4.33
N ASP A 138 -9.01 2.76 4.14
CA ASP A 138 -10.40 2.45 4.53
C ASP A 138 -10.91 1.18 3.82
N ARG A 139 -10.50 1.00 2.56
CA ARG A 139 -10.83 -0.20 1.79
C ARG A 139 -10.16 -1.45 2.37
N TYR A 140 -8.89 -1.37 2.80
CA TYR A 140 -8.18 -2.50 3.40
C TYR A 140 -8.78 -2.87 4.76
N GLU A 141 -9.08 -1.89 5.60
CA GLU A 141 -9.76 -2.12 6.89
C GLU A 141 -11.11 -2.82 6.68
N THR A 142 -11.90 -2.35 5.72
CA THR A 142 -13.19 -2.96 5.39
C THR A 142 -13.04 -4.36 4.76
N LEU A 143 -12.10 -4.54 3.82
CA LEU A 143 -11.92 -5.79 3.09
C LEU A 143 -11.46 -6.92 3.99
N PHE A 144 -10.57 -6.62 4.93
CA PHE A 144 -9.98 -7.60 5.83
C PHE A 144 -10.67 -7.65 7.19
N GLU A 145 -11.64 -6.76 7.43
CA GLU A 145 -12.32 -6.63 8.71
C GLU A 145 -11.31 -6.47 9.87
N ILE A 146 -10.33 -5.57 9.65
CA ILE A 146 -9.28 -5.25 10.62
C ILE A 146 -9.48 -3.82 11.10
N GLU A 147 -9.68 -3.66 12.40
CA GLU A 147 -9.59 -2.39 13.10
C GLU A 147 -8.25 -2.38 13.85
N PRO A 148 -7.29 -1.53 13.46
CA PRO A 148 -5.95 -1.59 14.05
C PRO A 148 -5.93 -1.09 15.49
N ASP A 149 -5.29 -1.87 16.37
CA ASP A 149 -5.10 -1.51 17.79
C ASP A 149 -3.99 -0.48 17.98
N ARG A 150 -3.04 -0.44 17.04
CA ARG A 150 -1.86 0.44 17.09
C ARG A 150 -1.49 0.96 15.73
N ILE A 151 -0.86 2.13 15.72
CA ILE A 151 -0.29 2.75 14.52
C ILE A 151 1.23 2.78 14.64
N ALA A 152 1.91 2.40 13.57
CA ALA A 152 3.35 2.56 13.40
C ALA A 152 3.61 3.56 12.28
N CYS A 153 4.40 4.58 12.55
CA CYS A 153 4.76 5.62 11.59
C CYS A 153 6.24 5.99 11.68
N ASP A 154 6.73 6.70 10.67
CA ASP A 154 8.06 7.29 10.70
C ASP A 154 8.17 8.38 11.78
N LEU A 155 9.40 8.58 12.29
CA LEU A 155 9.67 9.65 13.26
C LEU A 155 9.86 11.04 12.63
N HIS A 156 9.74 11.15 11.30
CA HIS A 156 9.92 12.42 10.62
C HIS A 156 8.70 13.33 10.83
N PRO A 157 8.84 14.49 11.51
CA PRO A 157 7.70 15.27 11.97
C PRO A 157 6.91 15.95 10.84
N GLU A 158 7.51 16.09 9.65
CA GLU A 158 6.86 16.76 8.52
C GLU A 158 6.14 15.81 7.58
N TYR A 159 6.33 14.49 7.71
CA TYR A 159 5.60 13.54 6.88
C TYR A 159 4.10 13.58 7.16
N LEU A 160 3.30 13.62 6.09
CA LEU A 160 1.84 13.66 6.20
C LEU A 160 1.29 12.44 6.95
N THR A 161 1.88 11.27 6.71
CA THR A 161 1.53 10.04 7.42
C THR A 161 1.86 10.08 8.92
N SER A 162 2.98 10.73 9.30
CA SER A 162 3.36 10.91 10.71
C SER A 162 2.49 11.95 11.41
N LYS A 163 2.06 12.99 10.69
CA LYS A 163 1.12 13.99 11.23
C LYS A 163 -0.29 13.43 11.42
N TRP A 164 -0.66 12.47 10.58
CA TRP A 164 -1.96 11.80 10.68
C TRP A 164 -1.99 10.77 11.82
N ALA A 165 -0.89 10.04 12.07
CA ALA A 165 -0.78 8.99 13.07
C ALA A 165 -0.91 9.52 14.51
#